data_4fb29a08a11ec045218c0154f96e8e8a
#
_entry.id   4fb29a08a11ec045218c0154f96e8e8a
#
_cell.length_a   1.000
_cell.length_b   1.000
_cell.length_c   1.000
_cell.angle_alpha   90.00
_cell.angle_beta   90.00
_cell.angle_gamma   90.00
#
_symmetry.space_group_name_H-M   'P 1'
#
loop_
_entity.id
_entity.type
_entity.pdbx_description
1 polymer ?
#
loop_
_entity_poly.entity_id
_entity_poly.type
_entity_poly.pdbx_seq_one_letter_code
_entity_poly.pdbx_strand_id
1 'polypeptide(L)'
;MADEPRRTEDLQEEEPVEKIDLGASLRKEHKAKKPVNRLAVLVTAGAVIVLAAVLALFLPGLLNQEEENVQTESQAVALSDHVTEDVVSIHIDGENTFTITKEEVTAEDGTADEVFHVDILDDALLNQSTCSAAFVNAADMEADQLVEADAQDLSTYGLDTPSCTLTVNYSDNTSLVLELGDVQSLTGQIYACVQGENDVYILRPYFANIFGGSLLRYRSLEMPEISTDITNTASVVIEQEGQDRITFQPAENPTTFATGTWQMTEPRTLWLDSGAVSELVMSVSDCGLYEYLGTVDDLADYGLDTPWFSITVTDLDGSSRTLHLGDLVEGDDI
;
A
#
# COMPACT_ATOMS: atom_id res chain seq x y z
N MET A 1 76.81 16.07 -23.31
CA MET A 1 77.53 14.95 -22.68
C MET A 1 76.83 14.73 -21.38
N ALA A 2 76.12 13.74 -21.24
CA ALA A 2 75.73 12.42 -21.33
C ALA A 2 74.31 12.35 -20.78
N ASP A 3 73.45 11.86 -21.46
CA ASP A 3 72.97 10.50 -21.64
C ASP A 3 71.90 10.13 -20.59
N GLU A 4 70.70 10.15 -21.05
CA GLU A 4 69.45 9.72 -20.42
C GLU A 4 69.21 8.27 -20.80
N PRO A 5 68.80 7.36 -19.93
CA PRO A 5 68.22 6.10 -20.38
C PRO A 5 66.71 6.13 -20.30
N ARG A 6 66.07 5.89 -21.42
CA ARG A 6 64.65 5.61 -21.63
C ARG A 6 64.21 4.45 -20.76
N ARG A 7 63.09 4.66 -20.07
CA ARG A 7 62.30 3.66 -19.40
C ARG A 7 61.36 3.03 -20.44
N THR A 8 61.54 1.76 -20.72
CA THR A 8 60.66 0.96 -21.56
C THR A 8 59.34 0.73 -20.83
N GLU A 9 58.23 1.09 -21.51
CA GLU A 9 56.87 0.70 -21.12
C GLU A 9 56.69 -0.81 -21.35
N ASP A 10 56.33 -1.52 -20.29
CA ASP A 10 55.87 -2.91 -20.36
C ASP A 10 54.48 -2.93 -20.96
N LEU A 11 54.38 -3.42 -22.18
CA LEU A 11 53.16 -3.81 -22.84
C LEU A 11 52.67 -5.10 -22.18
N GLN A 12 51.57 -5.04 -21.49
CA GLN A 12 50.84 -6.24 -21.05
C GLN A 12 50.28 -6.94 -22.28
N GLU A 13 50.70 -8.19 -22.47
CA GLU A 13 50.15 -9.11 -23.44
C GLU A 13 48.67 -9.39 -23.09
N GLU A 14 47.80 -9.10 -24.03
CA GLU A 14 46.40 -9.53 -24.01
C GLU A 14 46.36 -11.04 -24.30
N GLU A 15 45.81 -11.83 -23.37
CA GLU A 15 45.48 -13.22 -23.61
C GLU A 15 44.42 -13.35 -24.73
N PRO A 16 44.57 -14.33 -25.64
CA PRO A 16 43.67 -14.48 -26.77
C PRO A 16 42.31 -15.06 -26.29
N VAL A 17 41.25 -14.37 -26.61
CA VAL A 17 39.87 -14.81 -26.43
C VAL A 17 39.65 -16.11 -27.22
N GLU A 18 39.37 -17.19 -26.52
CA GLU A 18 39.05 -18.51 -27.08
C GLU A 18 37.73 -18.43 -27.87
N LYS A 19 37.83 -18.57 -29.20
CA LYS A 19 36.68 -18.66 -30.09
C LYS A 19 35.99 -20.01 -29.88
N ILE A 20 34.79 -19.99 -29.28
CA ILE A 20 33.95 -21.18 -29.20
C ILE A 20 33.46 -21.53 -30.61
N ASP A 21 33.97 -22.65 -31.13
CA ASP A 21 33.55 -23.24 -32.42
C ASP A 21 32.18 -23.94 -32.25
N LEU A 22 31.13 -23.28 -32.68
CA LEU A 22 29.74 -23.78 -32.70
C LEU A 22 29.48 -24.86 -33.77
N GLY A 23 30.50 -25.26 -34.52
CA GLY A 23 30.37 -26.22 -35.64
C GLY A 23 30.50 -27.70 -35.27
N ALA A 24 30.98 -28.05 -34.06
CA ALA A 24 31.34 -29.43 -33.71
C ALA A 24 30.20 -30.30 -33.15
N SER A 25 29.00 -29.75 -32.89
CA SER A 25 27.90 -30.49 -32.23
C SER A 25 26.94 -31.21 -33.20
N LEU A 26 27.15 -31.21 -34.52
CA LEU A 26 26.23 -31.80 -35.48
C LEU A 26 26.75 -33.09 -36.16
N ARG A 27 27.79 -33.72 -35.64
CA ARG A 27 28.15 -35.08 -36.09
C ARG A 27 27.29 -36.12 -35.36
N LYS A 28 26.16 -36.46 -35.98
CA LYS A 28 25.34 -37.62 -35.59
C LYS A 28 26.18 -38.91 -35.77
N GLU A 29 26.55 -39.53 -34.66
CA GLU A 29 27.03 -40.92 -34.64
C GLU A 29 25.90 -41.84 -35.11
N HIS A 30 26.10 -42.50 -36.24
CA HIS A 30 25.25 -43.62 -36.67
C HIS A 30 25.57 -44.84 -35.76
N LYS A 31 24.84 -44.95 -34.64
CA LYS A 31 24.83 -46.22 -33.88
C LYS A 31 24.05 -47.27 -34.69
N ALA A 32 24.71 -48.38 -34.97
CA ALA A 32 24.13 -49.55 -35.63
C ALA A 32 22.84 -49.99 -34.89
N LYS A 33 21.74 -50.11 -35.63
CA LYS A 33 20.46 -50.58 -35.10
C LYS A 33 20.60 -52.04 -34.64
N LYS A 34 20.44 -52.27 -33.33
CA LYS A 34 20.27 -53.64 -32.78
C LYS A 34 18.97 -54.23 -33.34
N PRO A 35 18.92 -55.54 -33.66
CA PRO A 35 17.69 -56.17 -34.19
C PRO A 35 16.61 -56.06 -33.12
N VAL A 36 15.52 -55.43 -33.53
CA VAL A 36 14.31 -55.27 -32.68
C VAL A 36 13.65 -56.61 -32.54
N ASN A 37 13.50 -57.09 -31.29
CA ASN A 37 12.84 -58.35 -31.03
C ASN A 37 11.32 -58.19 -31.34
N ARG A 38 10.85 -58.82 -32.46
CA ARG A 38 9.46 -58.69 -32.95
C ARG A 38 8.43 -59.07 -31.90
N LEU A 39 8.78 -59.96 -30.99
CA LEU A 39 7.91 -60.36 -29.89
C LEU A 39 7.71 -59.23 -28.87
N ALA A 40 8.76 -58.49 -28.54
CA ALA A 40 8.68 -57.36 -27.60
C ALA A 40 7.84 -56.20 -28.21
N VAL A 41 7.94 -55.94 -29.54
CA VAL A 41 7.13 -54.93 -30.23
C VAL A 41 5.65 -55.33 -30.24
N LEU A 42 5.30 -56.60 -30.42
CA LEU A 42 3.90 -57.09 -30.38
C LEU A 42 3.31 -56.99 -28.97
N VAL A 43 4.09 -57.27 -27.90
CA VAL A 43 3.65 -57.17 -26.52
C VAL A 43 3.44 -55.71 -26.12
N THR A 44 4.32 -54.80 -26.52
CA THR A 44 4.18 -53.35 -26.23
C THR A 44 3.04 -52.74 -27.04
N ALA A 45 2.85 -53.15 -28.33
CA ALA A 45 1.72 -52.70 -29.11
C ALA A 45 0.38 -53.19 -28.51
N GLY A 46 0.31 -54.45 -28.07
CA GLY A 46 -0.86 -54.99 -27.38
C GLY A 46 -1.16 -54.25 -26.07
N ALA A 47 -0.14 -53.93 -25.26
CA ALA A 47 -0.32 -53.20 -24.01
C ALA A 47 -0.83 -51.76 -24.26
N VAL A 48 -0.37 -51.08 -25.31
CA VAL A 48 -0.81 -49.73 -25.70
C VAL A 48 -2.29 -49.76 -26.20
N ILE A 49 -2.68 -50.81 -26.93
CA ILE A 49 -4.07 -50.97 -27.41
C ILE A 49 -5.02 -51.24 -26.21
N VAL A 50 -4.60 -52.07 -25.26
CA VAL A 50 -5.41 -52.31 -24.05
C VAL A 50 -5.50 -51.08 -23.18
N LEU A 51 -4.41 -50.31 -23.05
CA LEU A 51 -4.43 -49.02 -22.32
C LEU A 51 -5.33 -48.00 -23.00
N ALA A 52 -5.25 -47.90 -24.33
CA ALA A 52 -6.14 -47.03 -25.11
C ALA A 52 -7.61 -47.44 -25.06
N ALA A 53 -7.91 -48.75 -25.01
CA ALA A 53 -9.28 -49.26 -24.83
C ALA A 53 -9.82 -48.99 -23.44
N VAL A 54 -9.00 -49.16 -22.40
CA VAL A 54 -9.34 -48.81 -21.01
C VAL A 54 -9.54 -47.31 -20.86
N LEU A 55 -8.65 -46.47 -21.44
CA LEU A 55 -8.85 -45.02 -21.47
C LEU A 55 -10.12 -44.64 -22.22
N ALA A 56 -10.44 -45.28 -23.38
CA ALA A 56 -11.65 -44.99 -24.16
C ALA A 56 -12.94 -45.44 -23.43
N LEU A 57 -12.88 -46.40 -22.55
CA LEU A 57 -14.01 -46.84 -21.73
C LEU A 57 -14.21 -45.97 -20.46
N PHE A 58 -13.13 -45.40 -19.89
CA PHE A 58 -13.18 -44.56 -18.71
C PHE A 58 -13.21 -43.07 -19.00
N LEU A 59 -12.65 -42.60 -20.15
CA LEU A 59 -12.66 -41.19 -20.54
C LEU A 59 -14.09 -40.62 -20.70
N PRO A 60 -15.09 -41.29 -21.28
CA PRO A 60 -16.43 -40.75 -21.34
C PRO A 60 -17.06 -40.56 -19.97
N GLY A 61 -16.71 -41.39 -18.97
CA GLY A 61 -17.18 -41.23 -17.59
C GLY A 61 -16.47 -40.13 -16.82
N LEU A 62 -15.23 -39.80 -17.24
CA LEU A 62 -14.44 -38.69 -16.67
C LEU A 62 -14.71 -37.34 -17.40
N LEU A 63 -15.08 -37.39 -18.66
CA LEU A 63 -15.41 -36.21 -19.49
C LEU A 63 -16.91 -35.89 -19.44
N ASN A 64 -17.77 -36.83 -19.01
CA ASN A 64 -19.17 -36.59 -18.68
C ASN A 64 -19.45 -36.52 -17.16
N GLN A 65 -18.44 -36.28 -16.31
CA GLN A 65 -18.67 -35.31 -15.30
C GLN A 65 -18.78 -33.99 -16.08
N GLU A 66 -19.97 -33.62 -16.52
CA GLU A 66 -20.43 -32.28 -16.40
C GLU A 66 -19.98 -31.93 -14.96
N GLU A 67 -18.87 -31.20 -14.86
CA GLU A 67 -18.81 -30.17 -13.88
C GLU A 67 -20.14 -29.44 -14.08
N GLU A 68 -21.13 -29.70 -13.23
CA GLU A 68 -21.89 -28.61 -12.70
C GLU A 68 -20.79 -27.70 -12.09
N ASN A 69 -20.11 -26.98 -12.93
CA ASN A 69 -19.71 -25.65 -12.71
C ASN A 69 -21.05 -24.95 -12.49
N VAL A 70 -21.59 -25.09 -11.31
CA VAL A 70 -22.29 -24.04 -10.66
C VAL A 70 -21.20 -22.98 -10.47
N GLN A 71 -20.78 -22.31 -11.56
CA GLN A 71 -20.66 -20.90 -11.54
C GLN A 71 -22.08 -20.46 -11.19
N THR A 72 -22.39 -20.48 -9.91
CA THR A 72 -23.23 -19.47 -9.33
C THR A 72 -22.50 -18.21 -9.77
N GLU A 73 -22.92 -17.62 -10.92
CA GLU A 73 -22.64 -16.24 -11.18
C GLU A 73 -23.08 -15.59 -9.88
N SER A 74 -22.10 -15.18 -9.09
CA SER A 74 -22.32 -14.42 -7.88
C SER A 74 -23.07 -13.20 -8.37
N GLN A 75 -24.39 -13.24 -8.26
CA GLN A 75 -25.24 -12.18 -8.74
C GLN A 75 -25.14 -11.12 -7.66
N ALA A 76 -24.47 -10.02 -7.97
CA ALA A 76 -24.40 -8.89 -7.07
C ALA A 76 -25.83 -8.52 -6.64
N VAL A 77 -25.98 -8.24 -5.35
CA VAL A 77 -27.26 -7.88 -4.74
C VAL A 77 -27.19 -6.42 -4.33
N ALA A 78 -28.05 -5.59 -4.91
CA ALA A 78 -28.16 -4.20 -4.50
C ALA A 78 -28.74 -4.12 -3.08
N LEU A 79 -28.04 -3.45 -2.18
CA LEU A 79 -28.47 -3.13 -0.82
C LEU A 79 -29.01 -1.70 -0.74
N SER A 80 -28.52 -0.79 -1.60
CA SER A 80 -29.08 0.53 -1.84
C SER A 80 -29.01 0.86 -3.33
N ASP A 81 -29.83 1.82 -3.76
CA ASP A 81 -29.91 2.32 -5.16
C ASP A 81 -30.19 3.83 -5.08
N HIS A 82 -29.21 4.59 -4.59
CA HIS A 82 -29.26 6.04 -4.48
C HIS A 82 -28.07 6.64 -5.24
N VAL A 83 -28.12 7.94 -5.47
CA VAL A 83 -26.96 8.69 -5.98
C VAL A 83 -26.21 9.34 -4.80
N THR A 84 -24.95 9.70 -5.00
CA THR A 84 -24.08 10.25 -3.95
C THR A 84 -24.66 11.53 -3.33
N GLU A 85 -25.37 12.33 -4.13
CA GLU A 85 -26.05 13.55 -3.69
C GLU A 85 -27.16 13.27 -2.68
N ASP A 86 -27.79 12.09 -2.74
CA ASP A 86 -28.85 11.69 -1.82
C ASP A 86 -28.33 11.29 -0.44
N VAL A 87 -27.06 10.97 -0.29
CA VAL A 87 -26.48 10.62 1.01
C VAL A 87 -26.32 11.89 1.85
N VAL A 88 -27.00 11.93 2.99
CA VAL A 88 -26.98 13.08 3.92
C VAL A 88 -25.93 12.89 5.01
N SER A 89 -25.87 11.70 5.59
CA SER A 89 -24.91 11.38 6.64
C SER A 89 -24.65 9.88 6.70
N ILE A 90 -23.48 9.56 7.22
CA ILE A 90 -23.04 8.19 7.49
C ILE A 90 -22.64 8.11 8.95
N HIS A 91 -23.36 7.29 9.71
CA HIS A 91 -23.04 7.01 11.11
C HIS A 91 -22.40 5.64 11.22
N ILE A 92 -21.26 5.57 11.88
CA ILE A 92 -20.46 4.36 12.08
C ILE A 92 -20.35 4.13 13.59
N ASP A 93 -20.75 2.96 14.03
CA ASP A 93 -20.67 2.52 15.43
C ASP A 93 -19.90 1.20 15.50
N GLY A 94 -18.59 1.29 15.77
CA GLY A 94 -17.65 0.17 15.79
C GLY A 94 -16.56 0.38 16.83
N GLU A 95 -15.30 0.24 16.45
CA GLU A 95 -14.15 0.56 17.32
C GLU A 95 -14.25 2.00 17.84
N ASN A 96 -14.66 2.91 16.98
CA ASN A 96 -15.04 4.28 17.32
C ASN A 96 -16.47 4.55 16.85
N THR A 97 -17.19 5.43 17.58
CA THR A 97 -18.52 5.87 17.18
C THR A 97 -18.42 7.30 16.67
N PHE A 98 -18.80 7.54 15.41
CA PHE A 98 -18.73 8.86 14.78
C PHE A 98 -19.71 9.00 13.62
N THR A 99 -19.94 10.25 13.22
CA THR A 99 -20.81 10.60 12.09
C THR A 99 -20.05 11.44 11.08
N ILE A 100 -20.15 11.04 9.80
CA ILE A 100 -19.64 11.81 8.68
C ILE A 100 -20.81 12.57 8.05
N THR A 101 -20.64 13.86 7.88
CA THR A 101 -21.57 14.76 7.17
C THR A 101 -20.85 15.48 6.05
N LYS A 102 -21.60 16.06 5.11
CA LYS A 102 -21.06 16.90 4.06
C LYS A 102 -21.74 18.26 4.01
N GLU A 103 -20.99 19.27 3.60
CA GLU A 103 -21.46 20.62 3.35
C GLU A 103 -20.99 21.06 1.96
N GLU A 104 -21.88 21.73 1.21
CA GLU A 104 -21.54 22.35 -0.06
C GLU A 104 -20.98 23.76 0.20
N VAL A 105 -19.74 23.98 -0.17
CA VAL A 105 -19.04 25.25 -0.03
C VAL A 105 -18.80 25.85 -1.41
N THR A 106 -19.15 27.11 -1.58
CA THR A 106 -18.86 27.82 -2.84
C THR A 106 -17.51 28.50 -2.74
N ALA A 107 -16.57 28.08 -3.59
CA ALA A 107 -15.25 28.72 -3.70
C ALA A 107 -15.33 30.15 -4.27
N GLU A 108 -14.27 30.95 -4.10
CA GLU A 108 -14.20 32.33 -4.56
C GLU A 108 -14.40 32.49 -6.08
N ASP A 109 -14.08 31.47 -6.86
CA ASP A 109 -14.27 31.41 -8.31
C ASP A 109 -15.69 31.00 -8.73
N GLY A 110 -16.57 30.71 -7.76
CA GLY A 110 -17.96 30.28 -7.97
C GLY A 110 -18.14 28.80 -8.23
N THR A 111 -17.11 27.97 -8.09
CA THR A 111 -17.24 26.50 -8.08
C THR A 111 -17.85 26.05 -6.77
N ALA A 112 -18.73 25.03 -6.83
CA ALA A 112 -19.25 24.36 -5.64
C ALA A 112 -18.35 23.13 -5.35
N ASP A 113 -17.82 23.07 -4.15
CA ASP A 113 -17.06 21.96 -3.65
C ASP A 113 -17.77 21.31 -2.45
N GLU A 114 -17.68 20.00 -2.32
CA GLU A 114 -18.17 19.30 -1.13
C GLU A 114 -17.04 19.21 -0.10
N VAL A 115 -17.32 19.61 1.13
CA VAL A 115 -16.42 19.46 2.28
C VAL A 115 -17.06 18.52 3.28
N PHE A 116 -16.30 17.57 3.76
CA PHE A 116 -16.76 16.57 4.71
C PHE A 116 -16.28 16.91 6.12
N HIS A 117 -17.09 16.53 7.10
CA HIS A 117 -16.85 16.72 8.52
C HIS A 117 -17.06 15.40 9.27
N VAL A 118 -16.26 15.15 10.28
CA VAL A 118 -16.44 14.05 11.24
C VAL A 118 -16.57 14.64 12.62
N ASP A 119 -17.67 14.34 13.32
CA ASP A 119 -18.08 15.00 14.57
C ASP A 119 -17.06 14.93 15.72
N ILE A 120 -16.14 13.97 15.67
CA ILE A 120 -15.09 13.75 16.68
C ILE A 120 -13.66 13.98 16.19
N LEU A 121 -13.48 14.48 14.96
CA LEU A 121 -12.18 14.74 14.36
C LEU A 121 -12.09 16.20 13.88
N ASP A 122 -10.94 16.83 14.10
CA ASP A 122 -10.66 18.16 13.55
C ASP A 122 -10.57 18.07 12.02
N ASP A 123 -11.28 18.95 11.31
CA ASP A 123 -11.33 19.00 9.86
C ASP A 123 -9.95 19.14 9.21
N ALA A 124 -9.02 19.84 9.87
CA ALA A 124 -7.63 19.97 9.42
C ALA A 124 -6.85 18.64 9.43
N LEU A 125 -7.35 17.64 10.15
CA LEU A 125 -6.78 16.31 10.26
C LEU A 125 -7.58 15.26 9.47
N LEU A 126 -8.60 15.70 8.72
CA LEU A 126 -9.52 14.79 8.03
C LEU A 126 -9.04 14.49 6.61
N ASN A 127 -9.08 13.21 6.26
CA ASN A 127 -8.87 12.75 4.89
C ASN A 127 -10.17 12.90 4.08
N GLN A 128 -10.31 14.04 3.40
CA GLN A 128 -11.48 14.37 2.58
C GLN A 128 -11.75 13.32 1.49
N SER A 129 -10.71 12.74 0.90
CA SER A 129 -10.84 11.69 -0.12
C SER A 129 -11.45 10.41 0.42
N THR A 130 -11.10 10.01 1.65
CA THR A 130 -11.71 8.84 2.31
C THR A 130 -13.18 9.09 2.62
N CYS A 131 -13.53 10.30 3.08
CA CYS A 131 -14.92 10.68 3.32
C CYS A 131 -15.73 10.66 2.01
N SER A 132 -15.21 11.25 0.95
CA SER A 132 -15.83 11.21 -0.38
C SER A 132 -16.06 9.77 -0.85
N ALA A 133 -15.05 8.89 -0.70
CA ALA A 133 -15.18 7.47 -1.04
C ALA A 133 -16.27 6.79 -0.20
N ALA A 134 -16.42 7.13 1.08
CA ALA A 134 -17.48 6.59 1.92
C ALA A 134 -18.87 6.98 1.38
N PHE A 135 -19.08 8.26 1.00
CA PHE A 135 -20.36 8.72 0.44
C PHE A 135 -20.69 8.05 -0.89
N VAL A 136 -19.72 7.93 -1.81
CA VAL A 136 -19.89 7.22 -3.09
C VAL A 136 -20.31 5.77 -2.86
N ASN A 137 -19.64 5.07 -1.95
CA ASN A 137 -19.92 3.65 -1.70
C ASN A 137 -21.19 3.43 -0.86
N ALA A 138 -21.62 4.42 -0.08
CA ALA A 138 -22.87 4.36 0.68
C ALA A 138 -24.11 4.60 -0.20
N ALA A 139 -23.95 5.31 -1.32
CA ALA A 139 -25.05 5.62 -2.23
C ALA A 139 -25.53 4.38 -3.00
N ASP A 140 -24.63 3.71 -3.69
CA ASP A 140 -24.91 2.53 -4.52
C ASP A 140 -24.16 1.31 -3.95
N MET A 141 -24.75 0.76 -2.89
CA MET A 141 -24.13 -0.33 -2.14
C MET A 141 -24.56 -1.67 -2.68
N GLU A 142 -23.59 -2.46 -3.14
CA GLU A 142 -23.80 -3.80 -3.66
C GLU A 142 -23.05 -4.84 -2.82
N ALA A 143 -23.74 -5.92 -2.49
CA ALA A 143 -23.10 -7.14 -1.99
C ALA A 143 -22.61 -7.99 -3.18
N ASP A 144 -21.45 -8.62 -3.05
CA ASP A 144 -20.93 -9.53 -4.05
C ASP A 144 -21.84 -10.78 -4.20
N GLN A 145 -22.45 -11.18 -3.09
CA GLN A 145 -23.27 -12.40 -3.02
C GLN A 145 -24.17 -12.42 -1.80
N LEU A 146 -25.36 -13.01 -1.95
CA LEU A 146 -26.15 -13.55 -0.85
C LEU A 146 -25.54 -14.90 -0.43
N VAL A 147 -24.99 -14.98 0.78
CA VAL A 147 -24.32 -16.18 1.31
C VAL A 147 -25.33 -17.17 1.84
N GLU A 148 -26.27 -16.72 2.67
CA GLU A 148 -27.34 -17.53 3.25
C GLU A 148 -28.61 -16.68 3.39
N ALA A 149 -29.74 -17.22 2.89
CA ALA A 149 -31.04 -16.59 3.08
C ALA A 149 -31.68 -17.12 4.36
N ASP A 150 -32.28 -16.24 5.15
CA ASP A 150 -32.96 -16.55 6.43
C ASP A 150 -32.08 -17.42 7.37
N ALA A 151 -30.82 -16.96 7.57
CA ALA A 151 -29.83 -17.66 8.38
C ALA A 151 -30.36 -17.87 9.80
N GLN A 152 -30.24 -19.11 10.29
CA GLN A 152 -30.70 -19.47 11.63
C GLN A 152 -29.64 -19.30 12.72
N ASP A 153 -28.40 -19.13 12.31
CA ASP A 153 -27.24 -18.94 13.20
C ASP A 153 -26.33 -17.84 12.65
N LEU A 154 -26.55 -16.64 13.08
CA LEU A 154 -25.77 -15.46 12.72
C LEU A 154 -24.37 -15.45 13.36
N SER A 155 -24.14 -16.25 14.42
CA SER A 155 -22.83 -16.33 15.10
C SER A 155 -21.74 -16.91 14.21
N THR A 156 -22.10 -17.74 13.21
CA THR A 156 -21.16 -18.28 12.20
C THR A 156 -20.49 -17.19 11.37
N TYR A 157 -21.12 -16.03 11.28
CA TYR A 157 -20.70 -14.88 10.47
C TYR A 157 -20.25 -13.68 11.32
N GLY A 158 -20.23 -13.84 12.67
CA GLY A 158 -19.95 -12.72 13.59
C GLY A 158 -21.06 -11.67 13.65
N LEU A 159 -22.28 -12.01 13.19
CA LEU A 159 -23.41 -11.08 13.09
C LEU A 159 -24.36 -11.14 14.29
N ASP A 160 -24.16 -12.08 15.24
CA ASP A 160 -24.85 -12.08 16.55
C ASP A 160 -24.30 -10.99 17.50
N THR A 161 -23.04 -10.60 17.27
CA THR A 161 -22.35 -9.47 17.91
C THR A 161 -21.54 -8.73 16.86
N PRO A 162 -22.20 -7.91 16.03
CA PRO A 162 -21.53 -7.25 14.91
C PRO A 162 -20.35 -6.38 15.36
N SER A 163 -19.27 -6.43 14.60
CA SER A 163 -18.08 -5.63 14.87
C SER A 163 -18.30 -4.13 14.61
N CYS A 164 -19.28 -3.82 13.76
CA CYS A 164 -19.63 -2.46 13.41
C CYS A 164 -21.08 -2.40 12.91
N THR A 165 -21.79 -1.31 13.25
CA THR A 165 -23.08 -0.96 12.67
C THR A 165 -22.93 0.31 11.84
N LEU A 166 -23.27 0.21 10.56
CA LEU A 166 -23.26 1.29 9.60
C LEU A 166 -24.68 1.80 9.38
N THR A 167 -24.95 3.07 9.59
CA THR A 167 -26.24 3.71 9.26
C THR A 167 -26.02 4.79 8.21
N VAL A 168 -26.61 4.62 7.04
CA VAL A 168 -26.61 5.61 5.96
C VAL A 168 -27.99 6.28 5.93
N ASN A 169 -28.02 7.60 6.02
CA ASN A 169 -29.26 8.38 5.93
C ASN A 169 -29.34 9.09 4.58
N TYR A 170 -30.50 9.01 3.93
CA TYR A 170 -30.73 9.58 2.62
C TYR A 170 -31.68 10.78 2.66
N SER A 171 -31.64 11.61 1.62
CA SER A 171 -32.40 12.87 1.49
C SER A 171 -33.92 12.67 1.42
N ASP A 172 -34.35 11.47 1.03
CA ASP A 172 -35.76 11.08 0.99
C ASP A 172 -36.34 10.64 2.36
N ASN A 173 -35.52 10.75 3.42
CA ASN A 173 -35.76 10.29 4.79
C ASN A 173 -35.84 8.77 4.96
N THR A 174 -35.30 8.01 4.00
CA THR A 174 -35.00 6.59 4.20
C THR A 174 -33.63 6.43 4.84
N SER A 175 -33.37 5.23 5.37
CA SER A 175 -32.04 4.85 5.88
C SER A 175 -31.78 3.38 5.62
N LEU A 176 -30.50 3.07 5.34
CA LEU A 176 -29.96 1.71 5.32
C LEU A 176 -29.16 1.50 6.60
N VAL A 177 -29.46 0.44 7.33
CA VAL A 177 -28.66 0.03 8.50
C VAL A 177 -28.09 -1.35 8.23
N LEU A 178 -26.77 -1.42 8.19
CA LEU A 178 -26.04 -2.67 8.00
C LEU A 178 -25.27 -3.03 9.27
N GLU A 179 -25.37 -4.28 9.67
CA GLU A 179 -24.56 -4.91 10.70
C GLU A 179 -23.41 -5.64 10.01
N LEU A 180 -22.17 -5.31 10.37
CA LEU A 180 -20.95 -5.88 9.82
C LEU A 180 -20.36 -6.90 10.79
N GLY A 181 -20.15 -8.12 10.32
CA GLY A 181 -19.64 -9.25 11.08
C GLY A 181 -18.15 -9.49 10.88
N ASP A 182 -17.80 -10.77 10.75
CA ASP A 182 -16.42 -11.20 10.61
C ASP A 182 -15.83 -10.89 9.22
N VAL A 183 -14.54 -10.60 9.20
CA VAL A 183 -13.76 -10.46 7.96
C VAL A 183 -13.13 -11.82 7.62
N GLN A 184 -13.30 -12.25 6.38
CA GLN A 184 -12.67 -13.47 5.89
C GLN A 184 -11.16 -13.29 5.77
N SER A 185 -10.37 -14.08 6.51
CA SER A 185 -8.92 -13.95 6.58
C SER A 185 -8.19 -14.14 5.24
N LEU A 186 -8.76 -14.89 4.29
CA LEU A 186 -8.12 -15.18 3.00
C LEU A 186 -8.45 -14.15 1.92
N THR A 187 -9.68 -13.63 1.92
CA THR A 187 -10.17 -12.74 0.86
C THR A 187 -10.26 -11.28 1.30
N GLY A 188 -10.32 -11.04 2.63
CA GLY A 188 -10.58 -9.72 3.20
C GLY A 188 -12.02 -9.23 3.05
N GLN A 189 -12.92 -10.06 2.49
CA GLN A 189 -14.34 -9.76 2.38
C GLN A 189 -14.98 -9.77 3.77
N ILE A 190 -16.06 -9.01 3.96
CA ILE A 190 -16.77 -8.90 5.23
C ILE A 190 -18.21 -9.41 5.10
N TYR A 191 -18.67 -10.15 6.11
CA TYR A 191 -20.06 -10.54 6.21
C TYR A 191 -20.91 -9.36 6.68
N ALA A 192 -22.13 -9.26 6.17
CA ALA A 192 -23.07 -8.22 6.52
C ALA A 192 -24.51 -8.74 6.51
N CYS A 193 -25.37 -8.11 7.31
CA CYS A 193 -26.82 -8.25 7.19
C CYS A 193 -27.49 -6.88 7.32
N VAL A 194 -28.67 -6.74 6.73
CA VAL A 194 -29.53 -5.57 6.96
C VAL A 194 -30.17 -5.73 8.34
N GLN A 195 -30.11 -4.69 9.16
CA GLN A 195 -30.63 -4.75 10.54
C GLN A 195 -32.09 -5.19 10.57
N GLY A 196 -32.35 -6.23 11.35
CA GLY A 196 -33.69 -6.81 11.50
C GLY A 196 -34.05 -7.85 10.43
N GLU A 197 -33.14 -8.15 9.52
CA GLU A 197 -33.23 -9.28 8.58
C GLU A 197 -32.25 -10.37 8.98
N ASN A 198 -32.40 -11.55 8.38
CA ASN A 198 -31.50 -12.69 8.61
C ASN A 198 -30.77 -13.12 7.33
N ASP A 199 -30.90 -12.37 6.26
CA ASP A 199 -30.17 -12.62 5.02
C ASP A 199 -28.72 -12.18 5.20
N VAL A 200 -27.77 -13.11 5.01
CA VAL A 200 -26.34 -12.88 5.17
C VAL A 200 -25.73 -12.62 3.80
N TYR A 201 -25.09 -11.51 3.68
CA TYR A 201 -24.39 -11.06 2.48
C TYR A 201 -22.87 -11.07 2.69
N ILE A 202 -22.12 -11.04 1.60
CA ILE A 202 -20.68 -10.80 1.62
C ILE A 202 -20.35 -9.56 0.80
N LEU A 203 -19.60 -8.64 1.40
CA LEU A 203 -19.19 -7.38 0.80
C LEU A 203 -17.71 -7.44 0.43
N ARG A 204 -17.31 -6.63 -0.54
CA ARG A 204 -15.93 -6.50 -1.00
C ARG A 204 -14.98 -6.06 0.11
N PRO A 205 -13.68 -6.40 0.03
CA PRO A 205 -12.71 -6.07 1.07
C PRO A 205 -12.61 -4.59 1.42
N TYR A 206 -12.83 -3.70 0.45
CA TYR A 206 -12.74 -2.27 0.71
C TYR A 206 -13.84 -1.75 1.65
N PHE A 207 -15.00 -2.44 1.77
CA PHE A 207 -16.02 -2.07 2.75
C PHE A 207 -15.53 -2.18 4.18
N ALA A 208 -14.80 -3.26 4.50
CA ALA A 208 -14.16 -3.41 5.81
C ALA A 208 -13.16 -2.26 6.08
N ASN A 209 -12.46 -1.80 5.05
CA ASN A 209 -11.52 -0.69 5.18
C ASN A 209 -12.21 0.68 5.37
N ILE A 210 -13.32 0.92 4.68
CA ILE A 210 -14.04 2.21 4.76
C ILE A 210 -14.96 2.23 5.97
N PHE A 211 -15.75 1.17 6.20
CA PHE A 211 -16.83 1.16 7.18
C PHE A 211 -16.56 0.27 8.41
N GLY A 212 -15.36 -0.28 8.55
CA GLY A 212 -15.03 -1.20 9.65
C GLY A 212 -14.90 -0.57 11.05
N GLY A 213 -15.33 0.67 11.23
CA GLY A 213 -15.47 1.32 12.54
C GLY A 213 -14.23 2.03 13.05
N SER A 214 -13.10 2.03 12.34
CA SER A 214 -11.89 2.72 12.79
C SER A 214 -11.81 4.15 12.27
N LEU A 215 -11.79 5.12 13.20
CA LEU A 215 -11.59 6.54 12.90
C LEU A 215 -10.24 6.83 12.21
N LEU A 216 -9.24 5.97 12.46
CA LEU A 216 -7.89 6.14 11.90
C LEU A 216 -7.89 6.17 10.37
N ARG A 217 -8.86 5.51 9.73
CA ARG A 217 -9.02 5.49 8.27
C ARG A 217 -9.38 6.84 7.67
N TYR A 218 -10.04 7.67 8.47
CA TYR A 218 -10.50 9.01 8.07
C TYR A 218 -9.49 10.09 8.41
N ARG A 219 -8.40 9.76 9.10
CA ARG A 219 -7.36 10.71 9.42
C ARG A 219 -6.42 10.93 8.25
N SER A 220 -6.11 12.19 7.96
CA SER A 220 -5.08 12.54 6.98
C SER A 220 -3.69 12.14 7.47
N LEU A 221 -2.92 11.54 6.57
CA LEU A 221 -1.50 11.27 6.77
C LEU A 221 -0.61 12.37 6.16
N GLU A 222 -1.22 13.47 5.72
CA GLU A 222 -0.48 14.62 5.23
C GLU A 222 0.27 15.31 6.37
N MET A 223 1.53 15.60 6.13
CA MET A 223 2.34 16.38 7.04
C MET A 223 2.36 17.85 6.58
N PRO A 224 2.60 18.81 7.50
CA PRO A 224 2.79 20.21 7.13
C PRO A 224 3.81 20.32 5.99
N GLU A 225 3.45 21.03 4.94
CA GLU A 225 4.33 21.23 3.80
C GLU A 225 5.51 22.13 4.20
N ILE A 226 6.69 21.76 3.73
CA ILE A 226 7.88 22.61 3.71
C ILE A 226 8.43 22.63 2.29
N SER A 227 9.16 23.68 1.95
CA SER A 227 9.71 23.83 0.60
C SER A 227 10.72 22.73 0.30
N THR A 228 10.65 22.17 -0.91
CA THR A 228 11.71 21.31 -1.48
C THR A 228 12.87 22.13 -2.04
N ASP A 229 12.67 23.44 -2.22
CA ASP A 229 13.70 24.35 -2.73
C ASP A 229 14.56 24.89 -1.59
N ILE A 230 15.79 24.44 -1.54
CA ILE A 230 16.80 24.84 -0.56
C ILE A 230 16.97 26.38 -0.46
N THR A 231 16.59 27.14 -1.50
CA THR A 231 16.66 28.61 -1.45
C THR A 231 15.61 29.23 -0.52
N ASN A 232 14.57 28.49 -0.19
CA ASN A 232 13.54 28.88 0.76
C ASN A 232 13.84 28.39 2.19
N THR A 233 14.86 27.58 2.37
CA THR A 233 15.20 27.00 3.69
C THR A 233 16.05 27.97 4.49
N ALA A 234 15.65 28.26 5.73
CA ALA A 234 16.37 29.12 6.67
C ALA A 234 17.41 28.33 7.47
N SER A 235 17.08 27.11 7.90
CA SER A 235 18.01 26.29 8.69
C SER A 235 17.63 24.81 8.67
N VAL A 236 18.63 23.98 8.91
CA VAL A 236 18.48 22.54 9.21
C VAL A 236 19.18 22.26 10.52
N VAL A 237 18.51 21.61 11.46
CA VAL A 237 19.03 21.22 12.75
C VAL A 237 18.95 19.70 12.88
N ILE A 238 20.08 19.08 13.26
CA ILE A 238 20.16 17.65 13.54
C ILE A 238 20.60 17.45 14.98
N GLU A 239 19.86 16.63 15.70
CA GLU A 239 20.17 16.20 17.06
C GLU A 239 20.19 14.67 17.08
N GLN A 240 21.28 14.12 17.59
CA GLN A 240 21.49 12.68 17.72
C GLN A 240 22.01 12.37 19.11
N GLU A 241 21.49 11.32 19.73
CA GLU A 241 21.91 10.91 21.06
C GLU A 241 23.43 10.70 21.11
N GLY A 242 24.07 11.30 22.16
CA GLY A 242 25.51 11.20 22.38
C GLY A 242 26.40 11.95 21.38
N GLN A 243 25.85 12.77 20.51
CA GLN A 243 26.55 13.61 19.54
C GLN A 243 26.31 15.10 19.83
N ASP A 244 27.21 15.94 19.33
CA ASP A 244 26.97 17.37 19.33
C ASP A 244 25.86 17.74 18.36
N ARG A 245 25.05 18.73 18.74
CA ARG A 245 24.03 19.32 17.84
C ARG A 245 24.72 19.88 16.60
N ILE A 246 24.10 19.62 15.44
CA ILE A 246 24.57 20.11 14.13
C ILE A 246 23.54 21.10 13.61
N THR A 247 24.00 22.29 13.22
CA THR A 247 23.14 23.32 12.64
C THR A 247 23.72 23.76 11.29
N PHE A 248 22.90 23.73 10.25
CA PHE A 248 23.20 24.24 8.92
C PHE A 248 22.36 25.49 8.62
N GLN A 249 22.92 26.43 7.88
CA GLN A 249 22.21 27.61 7.41
C GLN A 249 22.85 28.17 6.13
N PRO A 250 22.11 28.95 5.33
CA PRO A 250 22.72 29.71 4.23
C PRO A 250 23.84 30.61 4.75
N ALA A 251 24.94 30.67 4.03
CA ALA A 251 26.08 31.51 4.43
C ALA A 251 25.77 33.00 4.16
N GLU A 252 25.99 33.86 5.15
CA GLU A 252 25.79 35.29 5.02
C GLU A 252 26.65 35.94 3.90
N ASN A 253 27.85 35.40 3.70
CA ASN A 253 28.80 35.94 2.71
C ASN A 253 29.45 34.79 1.92
N PRO A 254 28.76 34.21 0.95
CA PRO A 254 29.33 33.14 0.13
C PRO A 254 30.52 33.69 -0.65
N THR A 255 31.69 33.10 -0.44
CA THR A 255 32.89 33.49 -1.16
C THR A 255 32.92 32.84 -2.54
N THR A 256 33.52 33.52 -3.55
CA THR A 256 33.69 33.01 -4.94
C THR A 256 34.50 31.70 -5.01
N PHE A 257 35.13 31.29 -3.93
CA PHE A 257 35.93 30.07 -3.85
C PHE A 257 35.24 28.94 -3.08
N ALA A 258 34.06 29.22 -2.47
CA ALA A 258 33.29 28.18 -1.78
C ALA A 258 32.52 27.35 -2.81
N THR A 259 32.62 26.03 -2.71
CA THR A 259 31.87 25.09 -3.55
C THR A 259 30.38 25.02 -3.17
N GLY A 260 29.97 25.80 -2.15
CA GLY A 260 28.61 25.84 -1.65
C GLY A 260 28.21 27.18 -1.09
N THR A 261 26.91 27.41 -0.98
CA THR A 261 26.29 28.57 -0.36
C THR A 261 25.79 28.27 1.05
N TRP A 262 26.03 27.07 1.56
CA TRP A 262 25.62 26.60 2.86
C TRP A 262 26.78 26.41 3.82
N GLN A 263 26.52 26.59 5.10
CA GLN A 263 27.52 26.54 6.14
C GLN A 263 26.95 25.82 7.37
N MET A 264 27.72 24.86 7.89
CA MET A 264 27.51 24.38 9.25
C MET A 264 27.96 25.49 10.22
N THR A 265 27.19 25.78 11.23
CA THR A 265 27.48 26.79 12.24
C THR A 265 27.77 26.17 13.63
N GLU A 266 27.17 24.99 13.86
CA GLU A 266 27.41 24.19 15.09
C GLU A 266 27.76 22.75 14.67
N PRO A 267 28.66 22.05 15.39
CA PRO A 267 29.47 22.51 16.52
C PRO A 267 30.69 23.35 16.12
N ARG A 268 30.89 23.51 14.83
CA ARG A 268 31.98 24.32 14.26
C ARG A 268 31.60 24.83 12.88
N THR A 269 32.20 25.93 12.48
CA THR A 269 31.98 26.51 11.17
C THR A 269 32.69 25.71 10.05
N LEU A 270 31.93 25.16 9.11
CA LEU A 270 32.42 24.45 7.93
C LEU A 270 31.55 24.80 6.72
N TRP A 271 32.18 24.90 5.55
CA TRP A 271 31.45 25.00 4.28
C TRP A 271 30.89 23.63 3.91
N LEU A 272 29.64 23.63 3.43
CA LEU A 272 28.92 22.43 3.04
C LEU A 272 28.72 22.40 1.53
N ASP A 273 28.61 21.20 0.99
CA ASP A 273 28.13 20.98 -0.36
C ASP A 273 26.61 21.27 -0.43
N SER A 274 26.24 22.27 -1.22
CA SER A 274 24.84 22.69 -1.34
C SER A 274 23.97 21.61 -1.97
N GLY A 275 24.53 20.71 -2.82
CA GLY A 275 23.82 19.59 -3.39
C GLY A 275 23.42 18.58 -2.30
N ALA A 276 24.36 18.21 -1.43
CA ALA A 276 24.09 17.31 -0.31
C ALA A 276 23.05 17.88 0.68
N VAL A 277 23.10 19.20 0.95
CA VAL A 277 22.08 19.85 1.80
C VAL A 277 20.72 19.85 1.09
N SER A 278 20.68 20.09 -0.22
CA SER A 278 19.44 20.02 -1.01
C SER A 278 18.82 18.63 -0.98
N GLU A 279 19.64 17.59 -1.17
CA GLU A 279 19.16 16.18 -1.08
C GLU A 279 18.59 15.86 0.30
N LEU A 280 19.22 16.36 1.36
CA LEU A 280 18.74 16.18 2.74
C LEU A 280 17.39 16.89 2.95
N VAL A 281 17.26 18.16 2.54
CA VAL A 281 16.02 18.93 2.65
C VAL A 281 14.90 18.25 1.86
N MET A 282 15.17 17.84 0.62
CA MET A 282 14.22 17.09 -0.19
C MET A 282 13.78 15.78 0.49
N SER A 283 14.71 15.04 1.07
CA SER A 283 14.37 13.78 1.76
C SER A 283 13.46 14.01 2.96
N VAL A 284 13.60 15.11 3.68
CA VAL A 284 12.71 15.49 4.79
C VAL A 284 11.37 15.99 4.26
N SER A 285 11.36 16.75 3.17
CA SER A 285 10.13 17.23 2.52
C SER A 285 9.28 16.09 1.95
N ASP A 286 9.93 15.12 1.30
CA ASP A 286 9.27 14.00 0.63
C ASP A 286 8.93 12.85 1.60
N CYS A 287 9.36 12.95 2.88
CA CYS A 287 9.03 11.96 3.87
C CYS A 287 7.53 11.94 4.11
N GLY A 288 6.86 10.83 3.75
CA GLY A 288 5.45 10.60 4.00
C GLY A 288 5.25 9.76 5.26
N LEU A 289 4.07 9.88 5.88
CA LEU A 289 3.63 8.97 6.93
C LEU A 289 3.09 7.69 6.28
N TYR A 290 3.44 6.55 6.85
CA TYR A 290 2.94 5.26 6.39
C TYR A 290 1.61 4.91 7.05
N GLU A 291 1.52 5.12 8.37
CA GLU A 291 0.37 4.77 9.19
C GLU A 291 0.25 5.72 10.37
N TYR A 292 -0.98 5.96 10.82
CA TYR A 292 -1.28 6.65 12.05
C TYR A 292 -1.68 5.65 13.13
N LEU A 293 -0.89 5.54 14.18
CA LEU A 293 -1.08 4.55 15.25
C LEU A 293 -2.10 4.97 16.32
N GLY A 294 -2.73 6.14 16.18
CA GLY A 294 -3.66 6.68 17.15
C GLY A 294 -2.99 7.67 18.11
N THR A 295 -3.79 8.14 19.08
CA THR A 295 -3.27 8.94 20.18
C THR A 295 -2.68 7.98 21.20
N VAL A 296 -1.38 8.09 21.45
CA VAL A 296 -0.66 7.26 22.41
C VAL A 296 -0.57 7.97 23.75
N ASP A 297 -0.72 7.23 24.85
CA ASP A 297 -0.64 7.77 26.21
C ASP A 297 0.81 8.01 26.66
N ASP A 298 1.75 7.19 26.17
CA ASP A 298 3.17 7.27 26.52
C ASP A 298 4.04 7.12 25.25
N LEU A 299 4.76 8.20 24.93
CA LEU A 299 5.72 8.20 23.83
C LEU A 299 6.96 7.34 24.12
N ALA A 300 7.21 7.00 25.39
CA ALA A 300 8.34 6.14 25.78
C ALA A 300 8.17 4.70 25.24
N ASP A 301 6.95 4.23 25.03
CA ASP A 301 6.68 2.91 24.45
C ASP A 301 7.19 2.77 23.00
N TYR A 302 7.49 3.91 22.36
CA TYR A 302 7.98 4.00 20.99
C TYR A 302 9.40 4.60 20.92
N GLY A 303 10.06 4.86 22.07
CA GLY A 303 11.34 5.55 22.14
C GLY A 303 11.28 7.01 21.66
N LEU A 304 10.09 7.64 21.68
CA LEU A 304 9.85 8.99 21.18
C LEU A 304 9.81 10.06 22.29
N ASP A 305 9.86 9.69 23.56
CA ASP A 305 10.08 10.61 24.68
C ASP A 305 11.50 11.18 24.68
N THR A 306 12.46 10.36 24.24
CA THR A 306 13.87 10.70 24.04
C THR A 306 14.37 10.10 22.72
N PRO A 307 13.93 10.67 21.57
CA PRO A 307 14.27 10.12 20.26
C PRO A 307 15.79 10.10 20.06
N TRP A 308 16.34 8.98 19.58
CA TRP A 308 17.76 8.85 19.33
C TRP A 308 18.28 9.76 18.20
N PHE A 309 17.36 10.20 17.32
CA PHE A 309 17.66 11.11 16.22
C PHE A 309 16.47 12.03 15.95
N SER A 310 16.78 13.30 15.70
CA SER A 310 15.79 14.30 15.27
C SER A 310 16.40 15.18 14.18
N ILE A 311 15.59 15.53 13.20
CA ILE A 311 15.94 16.50 12.18
C ILE A 311 14.81 17.52 12.02
N THR A 312 15.16 18.79 12.09
CA THR A 312 14.25 19.92 11.88
C THR A 312 14.70 20.73 10.68
N VAL A 313 13.84 20.91 9.71
CA VAL A 313 13.99 21.85 8.59
C VAL A 313 13.05 23.00 8.83
N THR A 314 13.55 24.23 8.72
CA THR A 314 12.80 25.47 8.90
C THR A 314 12.94 26.31 7.65
N ASP A 315 11.83 26.79 7.10
CA ASP A 315 11.79 27.67 5.94
C ASP A 315 11.88 29.16 6.32
N LEU A 316 12.13 30.01 5.34
CA LEU A 316 12.28 31.47 5.52
C LEU A 316 11.00 32.15 6.01
N ASP A 317 9.83 31.54 5.77
CA ASP A 317 8.53 32.04 6.24
C ASP A 317 8.25 31.63 7.69
N GLY A 318 9.12 30.78 8.28
CA GLY A 318 9.01 30.27 9.65
C GLY A 318 8.25 28.95 9.78
N SER A 319 7.73 28.40 8.68
CA SER A 319 7.21 27.04 8.68
C SER A 319 8.33 26.03 8.97
N SER A 320 8.02 24.93 9.64
CA SER A 320 9.03 23.94 9.98
C SER A 320 8.44 22.54 10.04
N ARG A 321 9.28 21.54 9.71
CA ARG A 321 9.00 20.13 9.90
C ARG A 321 10.09 19.50 10.73
N THR A 322 9.67 18.76 11.76
CA THR A 322 10.57 17.95 12.57
C THR A 322 10.21 16.48 12.44
N LEU A 323 11.20 15.67 12.15
CA LEU A 323 11.11 14.20 12.21
C LEU A 323 11.87 13.72 13.43
N HIS A 324 11.21 12.88 14.24
CA HIS A 324 11.80 12.17 15.37
C HIS A 324 11.88 10.69 15.03
N LEU A 325 13.01 10.05 15.28
CA LEU A 325 13.17 8.61 15.16
C LEU A 325 13.27 8.01 16.56
N GLY A 326 12.32 7.14 16.88
CA GLY A 326 12.27 6.36 18.12
C GLY A 326 12.88 4.98 17.94
N ASP A 327 12.31 3.99 18.63
CA ASP A 327 12.78 2.61 18.58
C ASP A 327 12.53 1.96 17.21
N LEU A 328 13.37 0.97 16.87
CA LEU A 328 13.19 0.19 15.66
C LEU A 328 12.02 -0.79 15.85
N VAL A 329 11.15 -0.87 14.86
CA VAL A 329 10.09 -1.87 14.84
C VAL A 329 10.71 -3.25 14.58
N GLU A 330 10.50 -4.19 15.53
CA GLU A 330 10.99 -5.56 15.39
C GLU A 330 10.18 -6.29 14.29
N GLY A 331 10.83 -6.77 13.25
CA GLY A 331 10.27 -7.78 12.35
C GLY A 331 10.21 -7.46 10.87
N ASP A 332 10.51 -6.24 10.43
CA ASP A 332 10.64 -5.95 9.01
C ASP A 332 12.10 -5.82 8.61
N ASP A 333 12.60 -6.85 7.93
CA ASP A 333 13.82 -6.75 7.13
C ASP A 333 13.54 -5.72 6.01
N ILE A 334 14.04 -4.48 6.20
CA ILE A 334 14.01 -3.39 5.22
C ILE A 334 14.94 -3.72 4.06
#